data_26fc2d848c88a50e9572cfbb269c9480
#
_entry.id   26fc2d848c88a50e9572cfbb269c9480
#
_cell.length_a   1.000
_cell.length_b   1.000
_cell.length_c   1.000
_cell.angle_alpha   90.00
_cell.angle_beta   90.00
_cell.angle_gamma   90.00
#
_symmetry.space_group_name_H-M   'P 1'
#
loop_
_entity.id
_entity.type
_entity.pdbx_description
1 polymer ?
#
loop_
_entity_poly.entity_id
_entity_poly.type
_entity_poly.pdbx_seq_one_letter_code
_entity_poly.pdbx_strand_id
1 'polypeptide(L)'
;SYKYALVPDEDREPQPTLLVGAPVPTDAGGSEQIELYFAFPLLQEQESLGLVRGTVVIIGVALTLLVVGIGVLVTRLVVDPVRQAAGTAQRLAEGQLEERMEVRGEDELARLATSFNAMADSLQRQITQLEGLSHLQQRFTSDVSHELRTPLTTVQMAADVLHESREDFPPHVARSAELLRAELDRFESLLTDLLEISRYDAGAAVLDAEATDLGALVERVAEGMAALAERHGSPLRVGTPEDAVIAEVDSRRVERVLRNLVGNAIEHGAGEPVEITLACNRSAAAVTVRDHGVGLSSADAQHVFDRFWRADPSRVRTVGGSGLGLSISLEDARLHHGWLQVWGQPGHGAQFRLTVPLVAGGELTSSPLPLRPAVVRRPVPPAGAPTAGGQPDDDEPADLPEGAGQPVPGSRR
;
A
#
# COMPACT_ATOMS: atom_id res chain seq x y z
N SER A 1 23.21 61.38 63.00
CA SER A 1 22.89 59.95 63.12
C SER A 1 21.38 59.78 63.04
N TYR A 2 20.90 58.66 62.46
CA TYR A 2 19.45 58.27 62.51
C TYR A 2 19.33 56.84 63.02
N LYS A 3 18.27 56.60 63.79
CA LYS A 3 18.00 55.29 64.34
C LYS A 3 16.51 55.04 64.42
N TYR A 4 16.02 53.84 64.04
CA TYR A 4 14.64 53.39 64.27
C TYR A 4 14.60 52.80 65.65
N ALA A 5 13.66 53.23 66.48
CA ALA A 5 13.42 52.68 67.82
C ALA A 5 11.94 52.66 68.12
N LEU A 6 11.54 51.68 68.95
CA LEU A 6 10.23 51.67 69.60
C LEU A 6 10.33 52.58 70.84
N VAL A 7 9.72 53.72 70.79
CA VAL A 7 9.73 54.68 71.90
C VAL A 7 8.49 54.41 72.74
N PRO A 8 8.62 54.12 74.04
CA PRO A 8 7.47 53.95 74.94
C PRO A 8 6.78 55.30 75.14
N ASP A 9 5.45 55.36 74.94
CA ASP A 9 4.60 56.49 75.31
C ASP A 9 3.98 56.17 76.67
N GLU A 10 3.85 57.17 77.56
CA GLU A 10 3.46 56.96 78.97
C GLU A 10 2.10 56.29 79.20
N ASP A 11 1.20 56.29 78.18
CA ASP A 11 -0.16 55.73 78.23
C ASP A 11 -0.55 54.88 76.98
N ARG A 12 0.44 54.48 76.12
CA ARG A 12 0.17 53.79 74.84
C ARG A 12 1.22 52.70 74.54
N GLU A 13 0.88 51.76 73.70
CA GLU A 13 1.85 50.79 73.18
C GLU A 13 3.05 51.46 72.53
N PRO A 14 4.27 50.86 72.63
CA PRO A 14 5.50 51.40 72.03
C PRO A 14 5.32 51.72 70.54
N GLN A 15 5.57 52.97 70.19
CA GLN A 15 5.33 53.46 68.84
C GLN A 15 6.64 53.45 68.01
N PRO A 16 6.59 52.94 66.77
CA PRO A 16 7.76 53.03 65.88
C PRO A 16 8.07 54.49 65.54
N THR A 17 9.23 54.91 65.92
CA THR A 17 9.65 56.33 65.81
C THR A 17 11.03 56.38 65.17
N LEU A 18 11.18 57.27 64.18
CA LEU A 18 12.48 57.59 63.62
C LEU A 18 13.13 58.68 64.47
N LEU A 19 14.22 58.38 65.11
CA LEU A 19 15.02 59.28 65.89
C LEU A 19 16.15 59.83 64.99
N VAL A 20 16.19 61.12 64.79
CA VAL A 20 17.27 61.82 64.07
C VAL A 20 18.06 62.68 65.04
N GLY A 21 19.30 62.27 65.31
CA GLY A 21 20.21 63.01 66.24
C GLY A 21 21.18 63.93 65.50
N ALA A 22 21.21 65.17 65.95
CA ALA A 22 22.21 66.15 65.49
C ALA A 22 23.02 66.67 66.68
N PRO A 23 24.34 66.74 66.60
CA PRO A 23 25.14 67.34 67.62
C PRO A 23 24.90 68.85 67.69
N VAL A 24 24.69 69.35 68.94
CA VAL A 24 24.54 70.79 69.17
C VAL A 24 25.90 71.38 69.58
N PRO A 25 26.42 72.35 68.87
CA PRO A 25 27.69 72.98 69.31
C PRO A 25 27.40 73.79 70.58
N THR A 26 28.05 73.36 71.67
CA THR A 26 28.05 74.11 72.97
C THR A 26 29.28 74.95 73.09
N ASP A 27 29.10 76.24 73.28
CA ASP A 27 30.20 77.24 73.45
C ASP A 27 30.88 77.26 74.87
N ALA A 28 30.48 76.31 75.73
CA ALA A 28 31.03 76.17 77.07
C ALA A 28 32.04 75.07 77.12
N GLY A 29 33.31 75.34 77.29
CA GLY A 29 34.52 74.48 77.39
C GLY A 29 34.48 73.24 78.25
N GLY A 30 33.46 72.39 78.12
CA GLY A 30 33.25 71.13 78.75
C GLY A 30 33.09 70.00 77.70
N SER A 31 33.66 68.82 77.98
CA SER A 31 33.77 67.66 77.13
C SER A 31 32.41 66.91 76.94
N GLU A 32 31.28 67.54 77.23
CA GLU A 32 29.97 66.91 77.02
C GLU A 32 29.38 67.33 75.65
N GLN A 33 29.32 66.38 74.76
CA GLN A 33 28.60 66.57 73.49
C GLN A 33 27.08 66.37 73.79
N ILE A 34 26.32 67.47 73.67
CA ILE A 34 24.83 67.36 73.76
C ILE A 34 24.35 67.01 72.39
N GLU A 35 23.62 65.88 72.25
CA GLU A 35 22.94 65.50 71.01
C GLU A 35 21.43 65.83 71.18
N LEU A 36 20.89 66.49 70.18
CA LEU A 36 19.45 66.77 70.12
C LEU A 36 18.78 65.71 69.19
N TYR A 37 17.84 64.97 69.76
CA TYR A 37 17.09 63.98 68.99
C TYR A 37 15.72 64.49 68.65
N PHE A 38 15.37 64.46 67.37
CA PHE A 38 13.98 64.70 66.90
C PHE A 38 13.34 63.31 66.72
N ALA A 39 12.19 63.15 67.30
CA ALA A 39 11.38 61.94 67.23
C ALA A 39 10.22 62.13 66.23
N PHE A 40 10.22 61.35 65.15
CA PHE A 40 9.17 61.37 64.16
C PHE A 40 8.35 60.07 64.30
N PRO A 41 7.10 60.16 64.83
CA PRO A 41 6.22 58.97 64.97
C PRO A 41 5.83 58.48 63.57
N LEU A 42 6.01 57.19 63.28
CA LEU A 42 5.73 56.56 61.98
C LEU A 42 4.43 55.76 61.94
N LEU A 43 3.51 55.97 62.90
CA LEU A 43 2.28 55.27 63.05
C LEU A 43 1.37 55.41 61.80
N GLN A 44 1.21 56.63 61.30
CA GLN A 44 0.35 56.91 60.13
C GLN A 44 0.92 56.27 58.85
N GLU A 45 2.21 56.30 58.71
CA GLU A 45 2.91 55.67 57.58
C GLU A 45 2.78 54.17 57.65
N GLN A 46 2.85 53.55 58.85
CA GLN A 46 2.73 52.12 59.02
C GLN A 46 1.28 51.64 58.81
N GLU A 47 0.29 52.38 59.28
CA GLU A 47 -1.13 52.08 59.01
C GLU A 47 -1.44 52.24 57.54
N SER A 48 -0.93 53.30 56.88
CA SER A 48 -1.09 53.49 55.47
C SER A 48 -0.44 52.36 54.63
N LEU A 49 0.75 51.94 54.99
CA LEU A 49 1.45 50.82 54.36
C LEU A 49 0.70 49.49 54.58
N GLY A 50 0.12 49.32 55.79
CA GLY A 50 -0.71 48.16 56.12
C GLY A 50 -1.96 48.09 55.21
N LEU A 51 -2.65 49.21 55.02
CA LEU A 51 -3.81 49.29 54.14
C LEU A 51 -3.43 49.04 52.64
N VAL A 52 -2.34 49.66 52.18
CA VAL A 52 -1.85 49.44 50.80
C VAL A 52 -1.47 47.97 50.58
N ARG A 53 -0.73 47.39 51.51
CA ARG A 53 -0.35 45.94 51.47
C ARG A 53 -1.58 45.06 51.45
N GLY A 54 -2.56 45.32 52.32
CA GLY A 54 -3.80 44.55 52.38
C GLY A 54 -4.59 44.64 51.07
N THR A 55 -4.71 45.85 50.52
CA THR A 55 -5.39 46.08 49.25
C THR A 55 -4.70 45.37 48.07
N VAL A 56 -3.37 45.44 47.98
CA VAL A 56 -2.59 44.75 46.95
C VAL A 56 -2.76 43.25 47.04
N VAL A 57 -2.75 42.67 48.25
CA VAL A 57 -2.96 41.21 48.47
C VAL A 57 -4.37 40.80 48.02
N ILE A 58 -5.39 41.56 48.42
CA ILE A 58 -6.80 41.29 48.06
C ILE A 58 -6.98 41.35 46.54
N ILE A 59 -6.45 42.37 45.88
CA ILE A 59 -6.52 42.53 44.41
C ILE A 59 -5.75 41.36 43.76
N GLY A 60 -4.57 41.01 44.27
CA GLY A 60 -3.76 39.91 43.74
C GLY A 60 -4.50 38.57 43.80
N VAL A 61 -5.13 38.25 44.93
CA VAL A 61 -5.95 37.06 45.11
C VAL A 61 -7.17 37.08 44.20
N ALA A 62 -7.89 38.19 44.14
CA ALA A 62 -9.08 38.32 43.29
C ALA A 62 -8.72 38.14 41.79
N LEU A 63 -7.59 38.74 41.34
CA LEU A 63 -7.10 38.61 39.94
C LEU A 63 -6.71 37.14 39.67
N THR A 64 -6.01 36.48 40.59
CA THR A 64 -5.64 35.07 40.45
C THR A 64 -6.86 34.20 40.29
N LEU A 65 -7.88 34.36 41.17
CA LEU A 65 -9.15 33.64 41.09
C LEU A 65 -9.88 33.89 39.77
N LEU A 66 -9.86 35.13 39.27
CA LEU A 66 -10.45 35.51 38.00
C LEU A 66 -9.75 34.78 36.84
N VAL A 67 -8.42 34.82 36.81
CA VAL A 67 -7.64 34.14 35.74
C VAL A 67 -7.87 32.61 35.76
N VAL A 68 -7.88 32.00 36.95
CA VAL A 68 -8.20 30.58 37.08
C VAL A 68 -9.62 30.30 36.62
N GLY A 69 -10.59 31.11 37.00
CA GLY A 69 -11.99 30.96 36.56
C GLY A 69 -12.13 31.07 35.04
N ILE A 70 -11.49 32.03 34.42
CA ILE A 70 -11.47 32.17 32.94
C ILE A 70 -10.79 30.95 32.31
N GLY A 71 -9.66 30.46 32.84
CA GLY A 71 -8.96 29.29 32.34
C GLY A 71 -9.84 28.03 32.37
N VAL A 72 -10.56 27.81 33.48
CA VAL A 72 -11.50 26.67 33.58
C VAL A 72 -12.68 26.83 32.61
N LEU A 73 -13.20 28.05 32.46
CA LEU A 73 -14.31 28.34 31.54
C LEU A 73 -13.87 28.05 30.06
N VAL A 74 -12.72 28.58 29.65
CA VAL A 74 -12.17 28.34 28.28
C VAL A 74 -11.92 26.84 28.05
N THR A 75 -11.36 26.14 29.04
CA THR A 75 -11.13 24.69 28.93
C THR A 75 -12.44 23.94 28.67
N ARG A 76 -13.48 24.21 29.45
CA ARG A 76 -14.79 23.53 29.31
C ARG A 76 -15.57 23.91 28.06
N LEU A 77 -15.50 25.19 27.63
CA LEU A 77 -16.31 25.67 26.51
C LEU A 77 -15.61 25.47 25.15
N VAL A 78 -14.29 25.41 25.11
CA VAL A 78 -13.55 25.35 23.83
C VAL A 78 -12.66 24.10 23.75
N VAL A 79 -11.81 23.89 24.75
CA VAL A 79 -10.78 22.84 24.64
C VAL A 79 -11.39 21.43 24.66
N ASP A 80 -12.31 21.17 25.59
CA ASP A 80 -12.90 19.83 25.73
C ASP A 80 -13.76 19.43 24.52
N PRO A 81 -14.62 20.30 23.95
CA PRO A 81 -15.35 19.97 22.72
C PRO A 81 -14.43 19.75 21.51
N VAL A 82 -13.35 20.52 21.37
CA VAL A 82 -12.38 20.34 20.28
C VAL A 82 -11.62 19.02 20.42
N ARG A 83 -11.25 18.64 21.65
CA ARG A 83 -10.63 17.32 21.90
C ARG A 83 -11.58 16.15 21.61
N GLN A 84 -12.84 16.29 21.97
CA GLN A 84 -13.86 15.29 21.64
C GLN A 84 -14.02 15.17 20.12
N ALA A 85 -14.06 16.30 19.39
CA ALA A 85 -14.12 16.32 17.93
C ALA A 85 -12.93 15.56 17.30
N ALA A 86 -11.72 15.85 17.75
CA ALA A 86 -10.53 15.19 17.27
C ALA A 86 -10.56 13.67 17.53
N GLY A 87 -11.00 13.26 18.73
CA GLY A 87 -11.14 11.85 19.08
C GLY A 87 -12.21 11.12 18.25
N THR A 88 -13.36 11.77 17.99
CA THR A 88 -14.41 11.20 17.11
C THR A 88 -13.94 11.10 15.67
N ALA A 89 -13.21 12.12 15.18
CA ALA A 89 -12.64 12.09 13.83
C ALA A 89 -11.60 10.96 13.67
N GLN A 90 -10.79 10.71 14.70
CA GLN A 90 -9.83 9.61 14.69
C GLN A 90 -10.54 8.25 14.65
N ARG A 91 -11.56 8.03 15.51
CA ARG A 91 -12.35 6.79 15.50
C ARG A 91 -13.08 6.58 14.16
N LEU A 92 -13.59 7.65 13.56
CA LEU A 92 -14.18 7.59 12.22
C LEU A 92 -13.14 7.15 11.17
N ALA A 93 -11.92 7.68 11.24
CA ALA A 93 -10.80 7.27 10.37
C ALA A 93 -10.37 5.82 10.61
N GLU A 94 -10.53 5.29 11.82
CA GLU A 94 -10.30 3.89 12.19
C GLU A 94 -11.47 2.97 11.79
N GLY A 95 -12.51 3.49 11.10
CA GLY A 95 -13.62 2.71 10.58
C GLY A 95 -14.85 2.61 11.47
N GLN A 96 -14.90 3.32 12.59
CA GLN A 96 -16.09 3.38 13.44
C GLN A 96 -17.09 4.40 12.87
N LEU A 97 -17.74 4.03 11.77
CA LEU A 97 -18.57 4.94 10.96
C LEU A 97 -19.86 5.40 11.67
N GLU A 98 -20.25 4.77 12.77
CA GLU A 98 -21.45 5.11 13.53
C GLU A 98 -21.22 6.22 14.56
N GLU A 99 -19.96 6.55 14.84
CA GLU A 99 -19.58 7.59 15.78
C GLU A 99 -20.05 8.97 15.31
N ARG A 100 -20.65 9.72 16.23
CA ARG A 100 -21.14 11.09 15.96
C ARG A 100 -20.70 12.03 17.06
N MET A 101 -20.51 13.29 16.70
CA MET A 101 -20.29 14.37 17.64
C MET A 101 -21.60 14.78 18.30
N GLU A 102 -21.58 15.01 19.63
CA GLU A 102 -22.72 15.55 20.33
C GLU A 102 -22.89 17.04 19.97
N VAL A 103 -24.05 17.40 19.46
CA VAL A 103 -24.41 18.81 19.14
C VAL A 103 -24.93 19.48 20.39
N ARG A 104 -24.13 20.40 20.94
CA ARG A 104 -24.49 21.18 22.15
C ARG A 104 -24.50 22.67 21.84
N GLY A 105 -25.61 23.36 22.17
CA GLY A 105 -25.74 24.81 21.97
C GLY A 105 -26.14 25.20 20.57
N GLU A 106 -25.98 26.50 20.24
CA GLU A 106 -26.29 27.09 18.93
C GLU A 106 -25.09 27.90 18.39
N ASP A 107 -23.91 27.69 18.95
CA ASP A 107 -22.68 28.40 18.62
C ASP A 107 -21.94 27.78 17.43
N GLU A 108 -20.75 28.30 17.13
CA GLU A 108 -19.89 27.83 16.04
C GLU A 108 -19.46 26.38 16.23
N LEU A 109 -19.35 25.91 17.50
CA LEU A 109 -19.01 24.53 17.79
C LEU A 109 -20.18 23.58 17.51
N ALA A 110 -21.41 24.00 17.79
CA ALA A 110 -22.61 23.25 17.41
C ALA A 110 -22.75 23.13 15.89
N ARG A 111 -22.42 24.19 15.14
CA ARG A 111 -22.39 24.16 13.67
C ARG A 111 -21.29 23.25 13.15
N LEU A 112 -20.11 23.24 13.76
CA LEU A 112 -19.02 22.33 13.43
C LEU A 112 -19.46 20.86 13.65
N ALA A 113 -20.05 20.54 14.81
CA ALA A 113 -20.56 19.21 15.12
C ALA A 113 -21.62 18.75 14.11
N THR A 114 -22.55 19.64 13.73
CA THR A 114 -23.57 19.34 12.73
C THR A 114 -22.97 19.07 11.36
N SER A 115 -22.02 19.90 10.93
CA SER A 115 -21.33 19.72 9.63
C SER A 115 -20.50 18.44 9.60
N PHE A 116 -19.81 18.12 10.70
CA PHE A 116 -19.07 16.87 10.86
C PHE A 116 -19.98 15.67 10.76
N ASN A 117 -21.12 15.66 11.47
CA ASN A 117 -22.08 14.57 11.43
C ASN A 117 -22.67 14.37 10.02
N ALA A 118 -22.97 15.47 9.30
CA ALA A 118 -23.41 15.40 7.91
C ALA A 118 -22.37 14.80 6.98
N MET A 119 -21.08 15.11 7.19
CA MET A 119 -19.98 14.48 6.47
C MET A 119 -19.86 13.00 6.79
N ALA A 120 -19.92 12.62 8.08
CA ALA A 120 -19.88 11.22 8.52
C ALA A 120 -21.05 10.41 7.91
N ASP A 121 -22.26 10.97 7.89
CA ASP A 121 -23.43 10.34 7.24
C ASP A 121 -23.23 10.16 5.73
N SER A 122 -22.60 11.14 5.07
CA SER A 122 -22.30 11.05 3.65
C SER A 122 -21.27 9.95 3.35
N LEU A 123 -20.21 9.88 4.15
CA LEU A 123 -19.19 8.83 4.04
C LEU A 123 -19.78 7.44 4.28
N GLN A 124 -20.58 7.28 5.32
CA GLN A 124 -21.23 6.00 5.64
C GLN A 124 -22.14 5.54 4.48
N ARG A 125 -22.95 6.46 3.91
CA ARG A 125 -23.78 6.14 2.75
C ARG A 125 -22.95 5.72 1.53
N GLN A 126 -21.85 6.41 1.25
CA GLN A 126 -20.96 6.07 0.13
C GLN A 126 -20.32 4.69 0.32
N ILE A 127 -19.84 4.37 1.53
CA ILE A 127 -19.26 3.06 1.84
C ILE A 127 -20.32 1.96 1.67
N THR A 128 -21.50 2.11 2.27
CA THR A 128 -22.60 1.13 2.12
C THR A 128 -23.03 0.95 0.66
N GLN A 129 -23.01 2.04 -0.12
CA GLN A 129 -23.31 1.96 -1.57
C GLN A 129 -22.22 1.20 -2.34
N LEU A 130 -20.93 1.44 -2.03
CA LEU A 130 -19.82 0.72 -2.64
C LEU A 130 -19.85 -0.78 -2.28
N GLU A 131 -20.11 -1.11 -1.02
CA GLU A 131 -20.30 -2.50 -0.58
C GLU A 131 -21.47 -3.18 -1.31
N GLY A 132 -22.60 -2.47 -1.43
CA GLY A 132 -23.76 -2.96 -2.18
C GLY A 132 -23.46 -3.21 -3.66
N LEU A 133 -22.71 -2.31 -4.32
CA LEU A 133 -22.26 -2.48 -5.70
C LEU A 133 -21.29 -3.67 -5.83
N SER A 134 -20.34 -3.82 -4.91
CA SER A 134 -19.42 -4.96 -4.89
C SER A 134 -20.17 -6.29 -4.76
N HIS A 135 -21.11 -6.38 -3.84
CA HIS A 135 -21.95 -7.59 -3.68
C HIS A 135 -22.83 -7.88 -4.92
N LEU A 136 -23.38 -6.84 -5.54
CA LEU A 136 -24.14 -6.99 -6.78
C LEU A 136 -23.25 -7.52 -7.91
N GLN A 137 -22.05 -6.97 -8.06
CA GLN A 137 -21.06 -7.41 -9.04
C GLN A 137 -20.64 -8.87 -8.81
N GLN A 138 -20.40 -9.27 -7.56
CA GLN A 138 -20.06 -10.67 -7.21
C GLN A 138 -21.17 -11.64 -7.60
N ARG A 139 -22.44 -11.33 -7.26
CA ARG A 139 -23.58 -12.16 -7.63
C ARG A 139 -23.74 -12.24 -9.14
N PHE A 140 -23.70 -11.08 -9.82
CA PHE A 140 -23.80 -11.03 -11.28
C PHE A 140 -22.74 -11.91 -11.94
N THR A 141 -21.47 -11.82 -11.50
CA THR A 141 -20.37 -12.65 -12.03
C THR A 141 -20.62 -14.15 -11.80
N SER A 142 -21.12 -14.52 -10.61
CA SER A 142 -21.46 -15.91 -10.30
C SER A 142 -22.61 -16.43 -11.16
N ASP A 143 -23.69 -15.66 -11.23
CA ASP A 143 -24.91 -16.06 -11.96
C ASP A 143 -24.63 -16.18 -13.46
N VAL A 144 -23.96 -15.19 -14.06
CA VAL A 144 -23.55 -15.22 -15.47
C VAL A 144 -22.61 -16.42 -15.73
N SER A 145 -21.70 -16.74 -14.80
CA SER A 145 -20.82 -17.91 -14.94
C SER A 145 -21.59 -19.21 -15.07
N HIS A 146 -22.61 -19.40 -14.24
CA HIS A 146 -23.45 -20.60 -14.25
C HIS A 146 -24.35 -20.64 -15.47
N GLU A 147 -24.99 -19.52 -15.79
CA GLU A 147 -25.93 -19.43 -16.92
C GLU A 147 -25.27 -19.57 -18.29
N LEU A 148 -23.99 -19.18 -18.42
CA LEU A 148 -23.22 -19.36 -19.65
C LEU A 148 -22.59 -20.75 -19.76
N ARG A 149 -22.18 -21.37 -18.66
CA ARG A 149 -21.54 -22.70 -18.68
C ARG A 149 -22.49 -23.78 -19.19
N THR A 150 -23.75 -23.78 -18.76
CA THR A 150 -24.73 -24.79 -19.12
C THR A 150 -24.98 -24.87 -20.64
N PRO A 151 -25.33 -23.80 -21.35
CA PRO A 151 -25.53 -23.86 -22.81
C PRO A 151 -24.23 -24.17 -23.55
N LEU A 152 -23.09 -23.67 -23.06
CA LEU A 152 -21.77 -23.94 -23.65
C LEU A 152 -21.45 -25.44 -23.59
N THR A 153 -21.59 -26.08 -22.42
CA THR A 153 -21.39 -27.53 -22.26
C THR A 153 -22.29 -28.34 -23.21
N THR A 154 -23.55 -27.91 -23.42
CA THR A 154 -24.47 -28.59 -24.36
C THR A 154 -23.97 -28.49 -25.80
N VAL A 155 -23.49 -27.30 -26.22
CA VAL A 155 -22.95 -27.11 -27.57
C VAL A 155 -21.63 -27.86 -27.75
N GLN A 156 -20.79 -27.92 -26.73
CA GLN A 156 -19.55 -28.71 -26.73
C GLN A 156 -19.84 -30.20 -26.89
N MET A 157 -20.80 -30.76 -26.12
CA MET A 157 -21.18 -32.16 -26.27
C MET A 157 -21.64 -32.49 -27.68
N ALA A 158 -22.41 -31.58 -28.31
CA ALA A 158 -22.84 -31.77 -29.71
C ALA A 158 -21.67 -31.71 -30.70
N ALA A 159 -20.72 -30.78 -30.46
CA ALA A 159 -19.50 -30.65 -31.27
C ALA A 159 -18.56 -31.86 -31.09
N ASP A 160 -18.49 -32.44 -29.90
CA ASP A 160 -17.73 -33.66 -29.62
C ASP A 160 -18.24 -34.84 -30.43
N VAL A 161 -19.58 -35.06 -30.46
CA VAL A 161 -20.23 -36.12 -31.28
C VAL A 161 -19.89 -35.94 -32.77
N LEU A 162 -19.93 -34.68 -33.25
CA LEU A 162 -19.56 -34.38 -34.66
C LEU A 162 -18.08 -34.65 -34.91
N HIS A 163 -17.23 -34.31 -33.95
CA HIS A 163 -15.76 -34.52 -34.05
C HIS A 163 -15.39 -36.02 -34.01
N GLU A 164 -16.03 -36.80 -33.17
CA GLU A 164 -15.86 -38.25 -33.10
C GLU A 164 -16.25 -38.95 -34.40
N SER A 165 -17.31 -38.47 -35.03
CA SER A 165 -17.81 -39.03 -36.32
C SER A 165 -17.10 -38.43 -37.55
N ARG A 166 -16.03 -37.64 -37.39
CA ARG A 166 -15.38 -36.87 -38.48
C ARG A 166 -14.83 -37.74 -39.62
N GLU A 167 -14.44 -38.98 -39.30
CA GLU A 167 -13.89 -39.94 -40.30
C GLU A 167 -14.94 -40.37 -41.32
N ASP A 168 -16.22 -40.31 -40.95
CA ASP A 168 -17.37 -40.65 -41.81
C ASP A 168 -17.80 -39.48 -42.68
N PHE A 169 -17.27 -38.29 -42.47
CA PHE A 169 -17.67 -37.08 -43.17
C PHE A 169 -16.85 -36.80 -44.43
N PRO A 170 -17.40 -36.10 -45.41
CA PRO A 170 -16.62 -35.52 -46.48
C PRO A 170 -15.51 -34.58 -45.93
N PRO A 171 -14.36 -34.45 -46.58
CA PRO A 171 -13.20 -33.73 -46.03
C PRO A 171 -13.49 -32.28 -45.60
N HIS A 172 -14.38 -31.57 -46.30
CA HIS A 172 -14.77 -30.20 -45.94
C HIS A 172 -15.65 -30.15 -44.68
N VAL A 173 -16.51 -31.15 -44.43
CA VAL A 173 -17.32 -31.25 -43.23
C VAL A 173 -16.47 -31.68 -42.04
N ALA A 174 -15.57 -32.67 -42.21
CA ALA A 174 -14.61 -33.07 -41.19
C ALA A 174 -13.76 -31.87 -40.72
N ARG A 175 -13.27 -31.08 -41.66
CA ARG A 175 -12.52 -29.85 -41.32
C ARG A 175 -13.35 -28.81 -40.58
N SER A 176 -14.65 -28.68 -40.95
CA SER A 176 -15.54 -27.77 -40.23
C SER A 176 -15.81 -28.23 -38.80
N ALA A 177 -15.96 -29.55 -38.57
CA ALA A 177 -16.13 -30.12 -37.23
C ALA A 177 -14.87 -29.89 -36.34
N GLU A 178 -13.66 -30.07 -36.91
CA GLU A 178 -12.41 -29.76 -36.23
C GLU A 178 -12.31 -28.28 -35.80
N LEU A 179 -12.65 -27.36 -36.75
CA LEU A 179 -12.63 -25.91 -36.47
C LEU A 179 -13.68 -25.54 -35.43
N LEU A 180 -14.88 -26.11 -35.50
CA LEU A 180 -15.92 -25.85 -34.50
C LEU A 180 -15.49 -26.24 -33.11
N ARG A 181 -14.88 -27.44 -32.96
CA ARG A 181 -14.35 -27.91 -31.70
C ARG A 181 -13.26 -26.97 -31.16
N ALA A 182 -12.31 -26.61 -31.98
CA ALA A 182 -11.22 -25.73 -31.58
C ALA A 182 -11.71 -24.32 -31.15
N GLU A 183 -12.72 -23.76 -31.84
CA GLU A 183 -13.29 -22.46 -31.47
C GLU A 183 -14.14 -22.54 -30.21
N LEU A 184 -14.80 -23.66 -29.94
CA LEU A 184 -15.53 -23.87 -28.67
C LEU A 184 -14.58 -24.01 -27.49
N ASP A 185 -13.50 -24.76 -27.60
CA ASP A 185 -12.46 -24.88 -26.57
C ASP A 185 -11.83 -23.51 -26.26
N ARG A 186 -11.59 -22.72 -27.30
CA ARG A 186 -11.11 -21.35 -27.18
C ARG A 186 -12.12 -20.44 -26.48
N PHE A 187 -13.41 -20.53 -26.84
CA PHE A 187 -14.47 -19.72 -26.23
C PHE A 187 -14.64 -20.05 -24.74
N GLU A 188 -14.57 -21.34 -24.38
CA GLU A 188 -14.59 -21.77 -22.97
C GLU A 188 -13.43 -21.18 -22.17
N SER A 189 -12.23 -21.22 -22.73
CA SER A 189 -11.04 -20.63 -22.09
C SER A 189 -11.23 -19.12 -21.89
N LEU A 190 -11.67 -18.40 -22.93
CA LEU A 190 -11.93 -16.94 -22.85
C LEU A 190 -13.01 -16.60 -21.82
N LEU A 191 -14.08 -17.39 -21.75
CA LEU A 191 -15.16 -17.20 -20.78
C LEU A 191 -14.64 -17.41 -19.36
N THR A 192 -13.88 -18.46 -19.15
CA THR A 192 -13.27 -18.77 -17.85
C THR A 192 -12.33 -17.65 -17.41
N ASP A 193 -11.47 -17.17 -18.29
CA ASP A 193 -10.54 -16.07 -18.04
C ASP A 193 -11.29 -14.78 -17.68
N LEU A 194 -12.36 -14.44 -18.43
CA LEU A 194 -13.18 -13.25 -18.19
C LEU A 194 -13.88 -13.29 -16.83
N LEU A 195 -14.44 -14.46 -16.48
CA LEU A 195 -15.11 -14.66 -15.20
C LEU A 195 -14.13 -14.60 -14.03
N GLU A 196 -12.91 -15.11 -14.20
CA GLU A 196 -11.87 -15.02 -13.19
C GLU A 196 -11.46 -13.56 -12.96
N ILE A 197 -11.20 -12.79 -14.01
CA ILE A 197 -10.92 -11.35 -13.91
C ILE A 197 -12.04 -10.61 -13.19
N SER A 198 -13.29 -10.90 -13.55
CA SER A 198 -14.44 -10.27 -12.91
C SER A 198 -14.54 -10.59 -11.40
N ARG A 199 -14.10 -11.80 -10.98
CA ARG A 199 -13.99 -12.15 -9.56
C ARG A 199 -12.88 -11.36 -8.84
N TYR A 200 -11.74 -11.11 -9.49
CA TYR A 200 -10.70 -10.25 -8.94
C TYR A 200 -11.19 -8.82 -8.76
N ASP A 201 -11.83 -8.25 -9.79
CA ASP A 201 -12.36 -6.89 -9.77
C ASP A 201 -13.43 -6.69 -8.67
N ALA A 202 -14.19 -7.74 -8.39
CA ALA A 202 -15.20 -7.75 -7.33
C ALA A 202 -14.61 -7.99 -5.93
N GLY A 203 -13.29 -8.23 -5.81
CA GLY A 203 -12.66 -8.59 -4.53
C GLY A 203 -13.11 -9.96 -3.98
N ALA A 204 -13.69 -10.82 -4.83
CA ALA A 204 -14.24 -12.11 -4.44
C ALA A 204 -13.23 -13.27 -4.55
N ALA A 205 -12.03 -12.98 -5.02
CA ALA A 205 -10.98 -13.99 -5.12
C ALA A 205 -10.40 -14.27 -3.72
N VAL A 206 -10.55 -15.52 -3.25
CA VAL A 206 -10.00 -15.98 -1.98
C VAL A 206 -8.77 -16.84 -2.26
N LEU A 207 -7.73 -16.68 -1.46
CA LEU A 207 -6.53 -17.50 -1.50
C LEU A 207 -6.74 -18.76 -0.65
N ASP A 208 -6.58 -19.94 -1.26
CA ASP A 208 -6.57 -21.23 -0.58
C ASP A 208 -5.12 -21.68 -0.43
N ALA A 209 -4.41 -21.07 0.52
CA ALA A 209 -2.99 -21.31 0.71
C ALA A 209 -2.74 -22.60 1.49
N GLU A 210 -1.93 -23.49 0.92
CA GLU A 210 -1.47 -24.74 1.51
C GLU A 210 0.05 -24.89 1.37
N ALA A 211 0.67 -25.64 2.29
CA ALA A 211 2.10 -25.96 2.20
C ALA A 211 2.37 -26.79 0.94
N THR A 212 2.99 -26.18 -0.05
CA THR A 212 3.22 -26.76 -1.38
C THR A 212 4.70 -26.83 -1.68
N ASP A 213 5.18 -27.95 -2.20
CA ASP A 213 6.52 -28.09 -2.76
C ASP A 213 6.54 -27.46 -4.17
N LEU A 214 7.18 -26.30 -4.28
CA LEU A 214 7.30 -25.57 -5.53
C LEU A 214 8.21 -26.29 -6.55
N GLY A 215 9.19 -27.08 -6.10
CA GLY A 215 10.03 -27.89 -6.98
C GLY A 215 9.19 -28.92 -7.72
N ALA A 216 8.44 -29.73 -6.97
CA ALA A 216 7.52 -30.71 -7.54
C ALA A 216 6.44 -30.09 -8.43
N LEU A 217 5.99 -28.86 -8.10
CA LEU A 217 5.01 -28.12 -8.91
C LEU A 217 5.60 -27.71 -10.26
N VAL A 218 6.82 -27.13 -10.26
CA VAL A 218 7.53 -26.73 -11.48
C VAL A 218 7.79 -27.92 -12.40
N GLU A 219 8.23 -29.06 -11.86
CA GLU A 219 8.46 -30.29 -12.62
C GLU A 219 7.18 -30.78 -13.26
N ARG A 220 6.08 -30.87 -12.53
CA ARG A 220 4.75 -31.25 -13.03
C ARG A 220 4.29 -30.35 -14.20
N VAL A 221 4.48 -29.04 -14.07
CA VAL A 221 4.15 -28.10 -15.14
C VAL A 221 5.02 -28.36 -16.37
N ALA A 222 6.33 -28.54 -16.19
CA ALA A 222 7.25 -28.80 -17.30
C ALA A 222 6.90 -30.12 -18.02
N GLU A 223 6.60 -31.20 -17.29
CA GLU A 223 6.12 -32.45 -17.86
C GLU A 223 4.82 -32.28 -18.65
N GLY A 224 3.83 -31.55 -18.07
CA GLY A 224 2.56 -31.29 -18.74
C GLY A 224 2.69 -30.44 -20.00
N MET A 225 3.76 -29.65 -20.14
CA MET A 225 4.04 -28.80 -21.29
C MET A 225 5.01 -29.42 -22.31
N ALA A 226 5.58 -30.61 -22.01
CA ALA A 226 6.59 -31.25 -22.86
C ALA A 226 6.12 -31.53 -24.29
N ALA A 227 4.90 -32.03 -24.48
CA ALA A 227 4.33 -32.29 -25.80
C ALA A 227 4.12 -30.99 -26.63
N LEU A 228 3.81 -29.87 -25.97
CA LEU A 228 3.71 -28.56 -26.64
C LEU A 228 5.10 -28.07 -27.02
N ALA A 229 6.06 -28.17 -26.12
CA ALA A 229 7.45 -27.79 -26.33
C ALA A 229 8.08 -28.57 -27.50
N GLU A 230 7.87 -29.89 -27.58
CA GLU A 230 8.33 -30.72 -28.68
C GLU A 230 7.75 -30.29 -30.03
N ARG A 231 6.44 -30.03 -30.10
CA ARG A 231 5.78 -29.52 -31.33
C ARG A 231 6.36 -28.20 -31.82
N HIS A 232 6.80 -27.32 -30.91
CA HIS A 232 7.41 -26.03 -31.25
C HIS A 232 8.93 -26.08 -31.38
N GLY A 233 9.56 -27.25 -31.14
CA GLY A 233 11.00 -27.41 -31.16
C GLY A 233 11.76 -26.68 -30.04
N SER A 234 11.06 -26.31 -28.96
CA SER A 234 11.59 -25.53 -27.84
C SER A 234 11.79 -26.43 -26.59
N PRO A 235 12.96 -27.07 -26.43
CA PRO A 235 13.20 -27.97 -25.30
C PRO A 235 13.15 -27.24 -23.97
N LEU A 236 12.47 -27.84 -22.96
CA LEU A 236 12.41 -27.30 -21.63
C LEU A 236 13.63 -27.72 -20.80
N ARG A 237 14.23 -26.75 -20.09
CA ARG A 237 15.32 -26.98 -19.16
C ARG A 237 14.88 -26.51 -17.78
N VAL A 238 14.78 -27.46 -16.85
CA VAL A 238 14.34 -27.19 -15.46
C VAL A 238 15.55 -27.20 -14.55
N GLY A 239 15.71 -26.15 -13.75
CA GLY A 239 16.72 -26.04 -12.69
C GLY A 239 16.03 -25.78 -11.36
N THR A 240 15.93 -26.81 -10.53
CA THR A 240 15.40 -26.74 -9.16
C THR A 240 16.52 -26.99 -8.15
N PRO A 241 16.44 -26.41 -6.94
CA PRO A 241 17.34 -26.77 -5.84
C PRO A 241 17.21 -28.27 -5.47
N GLU A 242 18.28 -28.84 -4.90
CA GLU A 242 18.24 -30.21 -4.39
C GLU A 242 17.30 -30.37 -3.18
N ASP A 243 17.23 -29.33 -2.35
CA ASP A 243 16.31 -29.28 -1.21
C ASP A 243 14.90 -28.84 -1.64
N ALA A 244 13.87 -29.45 -1.03
CA ALA A 244 12.49 -29.09 -1.28
C ALA A 244 12.20 -27.64 -0.89
N VAL A 245 11.56 -26.87 -1.77
CA VAL A 245 11.17 -25.49 -1.54
C VAL A 245 9.69 -25.45 -1.17
N ILE A 246 9.41 -25.48 0.13
CA ILE A 246 8.05 -25.42 0.65
C ILE A 246 7.60 -23.97 0.81
N ALA A 247 6.43 -23.64 0.25
CA ALA A 247 5.78 -22.35 0.42
C ALA A 247 4.27 -22.51 0.65
N GLU A 248 3.68 -21.62 1.45
CA GLU A 248 2.22 -21.55 1.67
C GLU A 248 1.57 -20.79 0.51
N VAL A 249 1.10 -21.52 -0.49
CA VAL A 249 0.51 -20.96 -1.72
C VAL A 249 -0.73 -21.73 -2.15
N ASP A 250 -1.59 -21.11 -2.96
CA ASP A 250 -2.64 -21.82 -3.70
C ASP A 250 -1.97 -22.51 -4.90
N SER A 251 -1.77 -23.82 -4.76
CA SER A 251 -1.05 -24.63 -5.73
C SER A 251 -1.66 -24.57 -7.13
N ARG A 252 -3.01 -24.50 -7.25
CA ARG A 252 -3.72 -24.42 -8.54
C ARG A 252 -3.47 -23.09 -9.23
N ARG A 253 -3.43 -22.00 -8.48
CA ARG A 253 -3.17 -20.65 -9.02
C ARG A 253 -1.72 -20.51 -9.47
N VAL A 254 -0.77 -20.96 -8.65
CA VAL A 254 0.66 -20.96 -9.02
C VAL A 254 0.91 -21.84 -10.23
N GLU A 255 0.29 -23.04 -10.31
CA GLU A 255 0.37 -23.91 -11.49
C GLU A 255 -0.14 -23.18 -12.74
N ARG A 256 -1.30 -22.50 -12.66
CA ARG A 256 -1.87 -21.70 -13.76
C ARG A 256 -0.90 -20.61 -14.22
N VAL A 257 -0.30 -19.85 -13.28
CA VAL A 257 0.73 -18.85 -13.60
C VAL A 257 1.88 -19.47 -14.35
N LEU A 258 2.45 -20.54 -13.83
CA LEU A 258 3.60 -21.20 -14.46
C LEU A 258 3.26 -21.77 -15.84
N ARG A 259 2.12 -22.41 -16.02
CA ARG A 259 1.66 -22.92 -17.31
C ARG A 259 1.51 -21.77 -18.34
N ASN A 260 0.98 -20.64 -17.93
CA ASN A 260 0.84 -19.48 -18.79
C ASN A 260 2.21 -18.89 -19.17
N LEU A 261 3.13 -18.75 -18.21
CA LEU A 261 4.48 -18.25 -18.48
C LEU A 261 5.27 -19.19 -19.40
N VAL A 262 5.23 -20.50 -19.13
CA VAL A 262 5.92 -21.51 -19.94
C VAL A 262 5.29 -21.61 -21.34
N GLY A 263 3.95 -21.55 -21.45
CA GLY A 263 3.25 -21.51 -22.72
C GLY A 263 3.68 -20.34 -23.58
N ASN A 264 3.68 -19.12 -23.01
CA ASN A 264 4.15 -17.93 -23.70
C ASN A 264 5.62 -18.04 -24.14
N ALA A 265 6.48 -18.59 -23.27
CA ALA A 265 7.89 -18.79 -23.60
C ALA A 265 8.10 -19.78 -24.76
N ILE A 266 7.28 -20.84 -24.85
CA ILE A 266 7.31 -21.80 -25.96
C ILE A 266 6.80 -21.13 -27.25
N GLU A 267 5.68 -20.41 -27.21
CA GLU A 267 5.08 -19.77 -28.39
C GLU A 267 5.94 -18.68 -28.98
N HIS A 268 6.64 -17.92 -28.13
CA HIS A 268 7.47 -16.78 -28.54
C HIS A 268 8.97 -17.08 -28.58
N GLY A 269 9.38 -18.27 -28.14
CA GLY A 269 10.77 -18.72 -28.00
C GLY A 269 11.46 -19.06 -29.31
N ALA A 270 10.75 -19.05 -30.47
CA ALA A 270 11.30 -19.30 -31.80
C ALA A 270 12.05 -20.64 -31.95
N GLY A 271 11.66 -21.67 -31.23
CA GLY A 271 12.32 -23.00 -31.24
C GLY A 271 13.58 -23.10 -30.38
N GLU A 272 13.96 -22.03 -29.69
CA GLU A 272 15.09 -22.05 -28.76
C GLU A 272 14.68 -22.65 -27.39
N PRO A 273 15.64 -23.13 -26.57
CA PRO A 273 15.35 -23.68 -25.26
C PRO A 273 14.65 -22.67 -24.33
N VAL A 274 13.65 -23.16 -23.59
CA VAL A 274 13.01 -22.43 -22.50
C VAL A 274 13.62 -22.90 -21.18
N GLU A 275 14.14 -21.96 -20.39
CA GLU A 275 14.79 -22.22 -19.11
C GLU A 275 13.86 -21.83 -17.97
N ILE A 276 13.57 -22.79 -17.08
CA ILE A 276 12.74 -22.63 -15.88
C ILE A 276 13.65 -22.79 -14.68
N THR A 277 13.81 -21.77 -13.85
CA THR A 277 14.70 -21.82 -12.68
C THR A 277 13.93 -21.46 -11.42
N LEU A 278 14.00 -22.32 -10.41
CA LEU A 278 13.49 -22.09 -9.06
C LEU A 278 14.64 -21.78 -8.12
N ALA A 279 14.48 -20.78 -7.27
CA ALA A 279 15.35 -20.54 -6.12
C ALA A 279 14.54 -19.98 -4.94
N CYS A 280 15.08 -20.12 -3.74
CA CYS A 280 14.51 -19.52 -2.53
C CYS A 280 15.57 -18.81 -1.70
N ASN A 281 15.11 -17.90 -0.87
CA ASN A 281 15.86 -17.32 0.24
C ASN A 281 15.09 -17.56 1.56
N ARG A 282 15.41 -16.82 2.63
CA ARG A 282 14.78 -17.03 3.94
C ARG A 282 13.30 -16.65 4.00
N SER A 283 12.80 -15.80 3.10
CA SER A 283 11.44 -15.24 3.15
C SER A 283 10.64 -15.42 1.87
N ALA A 284 11.28 -15.75 0.75
CA ALA A 284 10.64 -15.80 -0.55
C ALA A 284 11.17 -16.94 -1.42
N ALA A 285 10.32 -17.46 -2.28
CA ALA A 285 10.68 -18.29 -3.42
C ALA A 285 10.44 -17.54 -4.72
N ALA A 286 11.26 -17.78 -5.74
CA ALA A 286 11.06 -17.22 -7.06
C ALA A 286 11.26 -18.28 -8.14
N VAL A 287 10.41 -18.18 -9.18
CA VAL A 287 10.55 -18.95 -10.41
C VAL A 287 10.76 -17.99 -11.56
N THR A 288 11.81 -18.20 -12.35
CA THR A 288 12.02 -17.50 -13.62
C THR A 288 11.72 -18.43 -14.78
N VAL A 289 11.04 -17.91 -15.80
CA VAL A 289 10.82 -18.57 -17.09
C VAL A 289 11.48 -17.70 -18.15
N ARG A 290 12.50 -18.22 -18.79
CA ARG A 290 13.34 -17.52 -19.78
C ARG A 290 13.18 -18.15 -21.16
N ASP A 291 12.83 -17.34 -22.14
CA ASP A 291 12.91 -17.66 -23.58
C ASP A 291 14.07 -16.91 -24.26
N HIS A 292 14.48 -17.42 -25.42
CA HIS A 292 15.53 -16.82 -26.25
C HIS A 292 14.97 -16.37 -27.61
N GLY A 293 13.66 -16.06 -27.67
CA GLY A 293 12.95 -15.73 -28.89
C GLY A 293 13.03 -14.26 -29.29
N VAL A 294 11.91 -13.75 -29.82
CA VAL A 294 11.83 -12.40 -30.40
C VAL A 294 12.05 -11.27 -29.39
N GLY A 295 11.83 -11.56 -28.09
CA GLY A 295 11.97 -10.59 -27.02
C GLY A 295 10.85 -9.55 -26.98
N LEU A 296 10.99 -8.61 -26.03
CA LEU A 296 10.04 -7.51 -25.80
C LEU A 296 10.76 -6.17 -25.86
N SER A 297 10.13 -5.16 -26.44
CA SER A 297 10.61 -3.79 -26.30
C SER A 297 10.31 -3.27 -24.87
N SER A 298 10.99 -2.19 -24.44
CA SER A 298 10.70 -1.56 -23.15
C SER A 298 9.28 -1.00 -23.06
N ALA A 299 8.70 -0.57 -24.19
CA ALA A 299 7.31 -0.15 -24.26
C ALA A 299 6.36 -1.34 -24.09
N ASP A 300 6.61 -2.45 -24.77
CA ASP A 300 5.81 -3.66 -24.66
C ASP A 300 5.85 -4.26 -23.23
N ALA A 301 7.03 -4.22 -22.58
CA ALA A 301 7.21 -4.72 -21.24
C ALA A 301 6.36 -3.96 -20.19
N GLN A 302 6.02 -2.69 -20.44
CA GLN A 302 5.13 -1.90 -19.58
C GLN A 302 3.66 -2.32 -19.71
N HIS A 303 3.27 -2.83 -20.87
CA HIS A 303 1.89 -3.15 -21.22
C HIS A 303 1.59 -4.65 -21.26
N VAL A 304 2.60 -5.52 -21.16
CA VAL A 304 2.43 -6.97 -21.31
C VAL A 304 1.46 -7.61 -20.31
N PHE A 305 1.21 -6.96 -19.18
CA PHE A 305 0.24 -7.36 -18.17
C PHE A 305 -1.14 -6.70 -18.33
N ASP A 306 -1.29 -5.78 -19.31
CA ASP A 306 -2.58 -5.14 -19.56
C ASP A 306 -3.55 -6.15 -20.17
N ARG A 307 -4.83 -6.02 -19.83
CA ARG A 307 -5.89 -6.91 -20.33
C ARG A 307 -6.04 -6.77 -21.84
N PHE A 308 -6.15 -7.90 -22.54
CA PHE A 308 -6.29 -7.99 -23.99
C PHE A 308 -5.09 -7.44 -24.78
N TRP A 309 -3.99 -7.11 -24.11
CA TRP A 309 -2.81 -6.59 -24.77
C TRP A 309 -2.09 -7.67 -25.59
N ARG A 310 -1.56 -7.27 -26.76
CA ARG A 310 -0.79 -8.12 -27.67
C ARG A 310 0.23 -7.28 -28.42
N ALA A 311 1.45 -7.76 -28.52
CA ALA A 311 2.55 -7.07 -29.21
C ALA A 311 2.30 -6.87 -30.72
N ASP A 312 1.60 -7.80 -31.39
CA ASP A 312 1.24 -7.70 -32.81
C ASP A 312 -0.20 -8.14 -33.03
N PRO A 313 -1.13 -7.18 -33.25
CA PRO A 313 -2.54 -7.49 -33.53
C PRO A 313 -2.76 -8.19 -34.88
N SER A 314 -1.78 -8.13 -35.82
CA SER A 314 -1.93 -8.59 -37.21
C SER A 314 -1.51 -10.05 -37.42
N ARG A 315 -0.79 -10.67 -36.47
CA ARG A 315 -0.42 -12.08 -36.57
C ARG A 315 -1.66 -12.98 -36.52
N VAL A 316 -1.77 -13.76 -37.59
CA VAL A 316 -2.89 -14.65 -37.92
C VAL A 316 -3.36 -15.48 -36.72
N ARG A 317 -4.67 -15.53 -36.52
CA ARG A 317 -5.47 -16.15 -35.43
C ARG A 317 -5.29 -17.67 -35.24
N THR A 318 -4.25 -18.30 -35.77
CA THR A 318 -4.13 -19.77 -35.81
C THR A 318 -3.60 -20.40 -34.51
N VAL A 319 -2.84 -19.68 -33.70
CA VAL A 319 -2.39 -20.14 -32.35
C VAL A 319 -2.17 -18.88 -31.50
N GLY A 320 -3.20 -18.37 -30.88
CA GLY A 320 -3.00 -17.14 -30.10
C GLY A 320 -3.92 -17.06 -28.91
N GLY A 321 -3.35 -16.85 -27.74
CA GLY A 321 -4.03 -16.69 -26.47
C GLY A 321 -5.01 -15.51 -26.42
N SER A 322 -5.85 -15.49 -25.37
CA SER A 322 -6.88 -14.48 -25.11
C SER A 322 -6.36 -13.05 -24.86
N GLY A 323 -5.06 -12.91 -24.59
CA GLY A 323 -4.48 -11.67 -24.06
C GLY A 323 -4.85 -11.40 -22.61
N LEU A 324 -5.46 -12.38 -21.93
CA LEU A 324 -5.88 -12.30 -20.53
C LEU A 324 -4.96 -13.10 -19.59
N GLY A 325 -4.25 -14.10 -20.10
CA GLY A 325 -3.45 -15.00 -19.27
C GLY A 325 -2.42 -14.28 -18.39
N LEU A 326 -1.63 -13.35 -18.93
CA LEU A 326 -0.64 -12.59 -18.15
C LEU A 326 -1.29 -11.64 -17.13
N SER A 327 -2.42 -11.00 -17.47
CA SER A 327 -3.14 -10.17 -16.52
C SER A 327 -3.72 -10.99 -15.36
N ILE A 328 -4.27 -12.18 -15.63
CA ILE A 328 -4.72 -13.12 -14.60
C ILE A 328 -3.52 -13.58 -13.74
N SER A 329 -2.40 -13.92 -14.37
CA SER A 329 -1.18 -14.32 -13.66
C SER A 329 -0.66 -13.22 -12.73
N LEU A 330 -0.79 -11.95 -13.12
CA LEU A 330 -0.44 -10.82 -12.28
C LEU A 330 -1.38 -10.72 -11.05
N GLU A 331 -2.69 -10.88 -11.26
CA GLU A 331 -3.66 -10.88 -10.14
C GLU A 331 -3.45 -12.08 -9.21
N ASP A 332 -3.15 -13.27 -9.76
CA ASP A 332 -2.78 -14.44 -8.95
C ASP A 332 -1.54 -14.17 -8.09
N ALA A 333 -0.51 -13.55 -8.66
CA ALA A 333 0.68 -13.18 -7.92
C ALA A 333 0.38 -12.15 -6.82
N ARG A 334 -0.44 -11.14 -7.11
CA ARG A 334 -0.90 -10.12 -6.13
C ARG A 334 -1.69 -10.73 -4.98
N LEU A 335 -2.57 -11.69 -5.28
CA LEU A 335 -3.36 -12.39 -4.26
C LEU A 335 -2.47 -13.15 -3.27
N HIS A 336 -1.31 -13.65 -3.75
CA HIS A 336 -0.27 -14.25 -2.91
C HIS A 336 0.63 -13.23 -2.19
N HIS A 337 0.36 -11.92 -2.26
CA HIS A 337 1.28 -10.86 -1.85
C HIS A 337 2.64 -10.96 -2.55
N GLY A 338 2.65 -11.55 -3.74
CA GLY A 338 3.81 -11.82 -4.57
C GLY A 338 4.04 -10.76 -5.65
N TRP A 339 5.07 -10.99 -6.46
CA TRP A 339 5.42 -10.15 -7.60
C TRP A 339 5.48 -10.99 -8.87
N LEU A 340 4.89 -10.48 -9.95
CA LEU A 340 5.11 -10.97 -11.31
C LEU A 340 5.75 -9.84 -12.11
N GLN A 341 6.95 -10.09 -12.62
CA GLN A 341 7.77 -9.09 -13.29
C GLN A 341 8.30 -9.65 -14.60
N VAL A 342 8.63 -8.76 -15.53
CA VAL A 342 9.17 -9.13 -16.83
C VAL A 342 10.41 -8.30 -17.16
N TRP A 343 11.38 -8.93 -17.77
CA TRP A 343 12.44 -8.31 -18.51
C TRP A 343 12.41 -8.83 -19.96
N GLY A 344 12.67 -7.96 -20.93
CA GLY A 344 12.78 -8.36 -22.31
C GLY A 344 13.68 -7.41 -23.06
N GLN A 345 14.29 -7.94 -24.15
CA GLN A 345 15.07 -7.15 -25.08
C GLN A 345 14.85 -7.70 -26.50
N PRO A 346 14.51 -6.87 -27.50
CA PRO A 346 14.31 -7.34 -28.87
C PRO A 346 15.48 -8.17 -29.39
N GLY A 347 15.19 -9.35 -29.94
CA GLY A 347 16.18 -10.31 -30.43
C GLY A 347 16.98 -11.05 -29.37
N HIS A 348 16.70 -10.83 -28.08
CA HIS A 348 17.38 -11.49 -26.96
C HIS A 348 16.42 -12.27 -26.07
N GLY A 349 15.12 -12.34 -26.42
CA GLY A 349 14.09 -13.04 -25.70
C GLY A 349 13.55 -12.25 -24.52
N ALA A 350 12.74 -12.91 -23.66
CA ALA A 350 12.16 -12.37 -22.47
C ALA A 350 12.35 -13.27 -21.27
N GLN A 351 12.31 -12.71 -20.06
CA GLN A 351 12.33 -13.42 -18.80
C GLN A 351 11.21 -12.92 -17.92
N PHE A 352 10.31 -13.81 -17.55
CA PHE A 352 9.29 -13.57 -16.53
C PHE A 352 9.77 -14.13 -15.19
N ARG A 353 9.47 -13.43 -14.11
CA ARG A 353 9.82 -13.81 -12.75
C ARG A 353 8.59 -13.72 -11.85
N LEU A 354 8.12 -14.85 -11.35
CA LEU A 354 7.18 -14.95 -10.25
C LEU A 354 7.96 -15.01 -8.94
N THR A 355 7.61 -14.17 -7.96
CA THR A 355 8.16 -14.24 -6.60
C THR A 355 6.99 -14.31 -5.62
N VAL A 356 7.00 -15.28 -4.72
CA VAL A 356 5.98 -15.46 -3.69
C VAL A 356 6.64 -15.55 -2.31
N PRO A 357 6.00 -15.06 -1.23
CA PRO A 357 6.49 -15.30 0.12
C PRO A 357 6.40 -16.79 0.48
N LEU A 358 7.31 -17.28 1.34
CA LEU A 358 7.26 -18.66 1.83
C LEU A 358 6.11 -18.90 2.79
N VAL A 359 5.66 -17.87 3.50
CA VAL A 359 4.52 -17.91 4.43
C VAL A 359 3.41 -17.02 3.89
N ALA A 360 2.18 -17.49 3.91
CA ALA A 360 1.03 -16.75 3.42
C ALA A 360 0.87 -15.40 4.14
N GLY A 361 0.66 -14.32 3.37
CA GLY A 361 0.58 -12.96 3.88
C GLY A 361 1.92 -12.33 4.28
N GLY A 362 3.05 -13.02 4.08
CA GLY A 362 4.39 -12.47 4.33
C GLY A 362 4.74 -11.30 3.42
N GLU A 363 5.51 -10.35 3.92
CA GLU A 363 6.00 -9.22 3.12
C GLU A 363 7.26 -9.59 2.32
N LEU A 364 7.26 -9.30 1.03
CA LEU A 364 8.41 -9.48 0.16
C LEU A 364 9.32 -8.24 0.20
N THR A 365 10.58 -8.44 0.59
CA THR A 365 11.61 -7.40 0.58
C THR A 365 12.58 -7.53 -0.59
N SER A 366 12.79 -8.77 -1.08
CA SER A 366 13.69 -9.06 -2.18
C SER A 366 13.30 -10.37 -2.86
N SER A 367 13.75 -10.57 -4.11
CA SER A 367 13.61 -11.84 -4.83
C SER A 367 14.92 -12.61 -4.83
N PRO A 368 14.91 -13.95 -4.65
CA PRO A 368 16.11 -14.78 -4.71
C PRO A 368 16.74 -14.92 -6.11
N LEU A 369 15.99 -14.60 -7.17
CA LEU A 369 16.48 -14.63 -8.55
C LEU A 369 16.54 -13.22 -9.15
N PRO A 370 17.55 -12.88 -9.96
CA PRO A 370 17.59 -11.60 -10.66
C PRO A 370 16.50 -11.52 -11.75
N LEU A 371 15.94 -10.33 -11.97
CA LEU A 371 14.98 -10.11 -13.05
C LEU A 371 15.68 -10.09 -14.43
N ARG A 372 16.84 -9.44 -14.51
CA ARG A 372 17.66 -9.43 -15.72
C ARG A 372 18.60 -10.62 -15.70
N PRO A 373 18.62 -11.47 -16.76
CA PRO A 373 19.55 -12.61 -16.82
C PRO A 373 21.01 -12.14 -16.83
N ALA A 374 21.89 -12.90 -16.15
CA ALA A 374 23.31 -12.56 -16.01
C ALA A 374 24.07 -12.64 -17.36
N VAL A 375 23.59 -13.44 -18.31
CA VAL A 375 24.16 -13.61 -19.65
C VAL A 375 23.06 -13.41 -20.69
N VAL A 376 23.13 -12.31 -21.42
CA VAL A 376 22.29 -12.08 -22.59
C VAL A 376 23.06 -12.59 -23.81
N ARG A 377 22.64 -13.73 -24.38
CA ARG A 377 23.25 -14.26 -25.60
C ARG A 377 23.07 -13.24 -26.74
N ARG A 378 24.15 -12.89 -27.42
CA ARG A 378 24.06 -12.09 -28.67
C ARG A 378 23.28 -12.88 -29.73
N PRO A 379 22.40 -12.21 -30.49
CA PRO A 379 21.74 -12.87 -31.60
C PRO A 379 22.82 -13.43 -32.56
N VAL A 380 22.69 -14.70 -32.92
CA VAL A 380 23.48 -15.26 -34.03
C VAL A 380 22.88 -14.70 -35.31
N PRO A 381 23.62 -13.89 -36.09
CA PRO A 381 23.11 -13.41 -37.35
C PRO A 381 22.80 -14.62 -38.25
N PRO A 382 21.72 -14.59 -39.04
CA PRO A 382 21.43 -15.68 -39.99
C PRO A 382 22.64 -15.88 -40.93
N ALA A 383 23.08 -17.13 -41.04
CA ALA A 383 24.19 -17.47 -41.91
C ALA A 383 23.89 -17.05 -43.32
N GLY A 384 24.54 -15.94 -43.81
CA GLY A 384 24.37 -15.46 -45.17
C GLY A 384 24.22 -13.95 -45.36
N ALA A 385 24.25 -13.10 -44.30
CA ALA A 385 24.27 -11.66 -44.51
C ALA A 385 25.69 -11.14 -44.83
N PRO A 386 25.92 -10.34 -45.88
CA PRO A 386 27.24 -9.77 -46.19
C PRO A 386 27.63 -8.77 -45.12
N THR A 387 28.84 -8.91 -44.57
CA THR A 387 29.46 -7.98 -43.62
C THR A 387 29.64 -6.61 -44.30
N ALA A 388 28.76 -5.66 -44.01
CA ALA A 388 29.02 -4.25 -44.22
C ALA A 388 29.92 -3.77 -43.08
N GLY A 389 31.14 -3.37 -43.41
CA GLY A 389 32.05 -2.74 -42.47
C GLY A 389 31.47 -1.41 -41.99
N GLY A 390 31.41 -1.23 -40.71
CA GLY A 390 30.93 -0.01 -40.07
C GLY A 390 31.42 0.09 -38.64
N GLN A 391 32.05 1.16 -38.35
CA GLN A 391 32.60 1.77 -37.15
C GLN A 391 32.05 1.29 -35.79
N PRO A 392 32.87 1.34 -34.74
CA PRO A 392 32.38 1.11 -33.37
C PRO A 392 31.63 2.36 -32.91
N ASP A 393 30.32 2.22 -32.74
CA ASP A 393 29.53 3.18 -31.99
C ASP A 393 29.66 2.84 -30.49
N ASP A 394 30.30 3.76 -29.78
CA ASP A 394 30.28 3.85 -28.33
C ASP A 394 28.86 4.30 -27.87
N ASP A 395 27.92 3.37 -27.82
CA ASP A 395 26.67 3.60 -27.14
C ASP A 395 26.70 2.90 -25.73
N GLU A 396 27.09 3.70 -24.78
CA GLU A 396 26.88 3.42 -23.33
C GLU A 396 25.38 3.22 -23.11
N PRO A 397 24.93 2.06 -22.59
CA PRO A 397 23.51 1.82 -22.37
C PRO A 397 23.02 2.70 -21.21
N ALA A 398 22.13 3.62 -21.53
CA ALA A 398 21.39 4.39 -20.54
C ALA A 398 20.73 3.45 -19.52
N ASP A 399 21.06 3.64 -18.25
CA ASP A 399 20.40 3.06 -17.11
C ASP A 399 18.89 3.35 -17.21
N LEU A 400 18.11 2.33 -17.55
CA LEU A 400 16.67 2.39 -17.45
C LEU A 400 16.30 2.31 -15.96
N PRO A 401 15.45 3.22 -15.45
CA PRO A 401 15.03 3.14 -14.07
C PRO A 401 14.29 1.82 -13.81
N GLU A 402 14.65 1.14 -12.74
CA GLU A 402 13.90 0.05 -12.10
C GLU A 402 12.52 0.58 -11.67
N GLY A 403 11.57 0.63 -12.56
CA GLY A 403 10.33 1.36 -12.35
C GLY A 403 9.08 0.77 -12.97
N ALA A 404 8.94 -0.55 -12.98
CA ALA A 404 7.63 -1.15 -13.24
C ALA A 404 7.33 -2.23 -12.21
N GLY A 405 7.18 -1.83 -10.98
CA GLY A 405 6.91 -2.71 -9.86
C GLY A 405 6.91 -1.96 -8.55
N GLN A 406 6.39 -0.72 -8.53
CA GLN A 406 6.05 -0.13 -7.24
C GLN A 406 4.91 -0.96 -6.65
N PRO A 407 5.06 -1.47 -5.40
CA PRO A 407 3.91 -1.92 -4.65
C PRO A 407 3.01 -0.69 -4.51
N VAL A 408 1.80 -0.77 -5.06
CA VAL A 408 0.74 0.18 -4.71
C VAL A 408 0.68 0.14 -3.19
N PRO A 409 0.85 1.27 -2.46
CA PRO A 409 0.71 1.26 -1.02
C PRO A 409 -0.66 0.70 -0.74
N GLY A 410 -0.68 -0.46 -0.12
CA GLY A 410 -1.90 -1.06 0.38
C GLY A 410 -2.57 0.00 1.22
N SER A 411 -3.80 0.33 0.89
CA SER A 411 -4.66 1.06 1.80
C SER A 411 -4.59 0.33 3.13
N ARG A 412 -3.82 0.89 4.09
CA ARG A 412 -3.89 0.41 5.46
C ARG A 412 -5.34 0.44 5.88
N ARG A 413 -5.88 -0.67 6.05
CA ARG A 413 -6.72 -1.09 7.15
C ARG A 413 -6.14 -2.37 7.70
#